data_1b5e1bd2954c41fa2e59c7a3a7a7132e
#
_entry.id   1b5e1bd2954c41fa2e59c7a3a7a7132e
#
_cell.length_a   1.000
_cell.length_b   1.000
_cell.length_c   1.000
_cell.angle_alpha   90.00
_cell.angle_beta   90.00
_cell.angle_gamma   90.00
#
_symmetry.space_group_name_H-M   'P 1'
#
loop_
_entity.id
_entity.type
_entity.pdbx_description
1 polymer ?
#
loop_
_entity_poly.entity_id
_entity_poly.type
_entity_poly.pdbx_seq_one_letter_code
_entity_poly.pdbx_strand_id
1 'polypeptide(L)'
;MEQKELDFFLEENLHTGRIHPSKSPMAAPVFFIKKKDGSLQLVQDYRVLNFMTVKNKYPLLLISELVLQLRGAKYFTKLDVCWDFNNVHIKPGDEWKVAFQTNRGLFEPLVMFFEMTNSPATFQTMMNNIFRDLIAEGIMVVYLDDILIFTRTEEEHAKAIRQVLQVL
;
A
#
# COMPACT_ATOMS: atom_id res chain seq x y z
N MET A 1 2.76 -19.49 -19.52
CA MET A 1 2.62 -18.04 -19.23
C MET A 1 2.67 -17.80 -17.73
N GLU A 2 1.83 -18.42 -16.93
CA GLU A 2 1.80 -18.31 -15.46
C GLU A 2 3.14 -18.63 -14.77
N GLN A 3 3.83 -19.69 -15.22
CA GLN A 3 5.11 -20.08 -14.62
C GLN A 3 6.20 -19.01 -14.81
N LYS A 4 6.25 -18.34 -15.95
CA LYS A 4 7.21 -17.26 -16.19
C LYS A 4 6.91 -16.05 -15.30
N GLU A 5 5.63 -15.74 -15.11
CA GLU A 5 5.20 -14.64 -14.26
C GLU A 5 5.50 -14.93 -12.78
N LEU A 6 5.30 -16.19 -12.36
CA LEU A 6 5.68 -16.61 -11.01
C LEU A 6 7.19 -16.48 -10.78
N ASP A 7 7.99 -17.00 -11.73
CA ASP A 7 9.45 -16.96 -11.62
C ASP A 7 9.95 -15.50 -11.58
N PHE A 8 9.38 -14.62 -12.40
CA PHE A 8 9.69 -13.19 -12.39
C PHE A 8 9.31 -12.53 -11.07
N PHE A 9 8.08 -12.77 -10.56
CA PHE A 9 7.62 -12.25 -9.29
C PHE A 9 8.53 -12.68 -8.14
N LEU A 10 8.90 -13.96 -8.08
CA LEU A 10 9.76 -14.48 -7.02
C LEU A 10 11.17 -13.88 -7.10
N GLU A 11 11.76 -13.81 -8.30
CA GLU A 11 13.09 -13.25 -8.51
C GLU A 11 13.15 -11.77 -8.10
N GLU A 12 12.18 -10.96 -8.53
CA GLU A 12 12.10 -9.55 -8.17
C GLU A 12 11.97 -9.35 -6.65
N ASN A 13 11.03 -10.06 -6.01
CA ASN A 13 10.75 -9.85 -4.59
C ASN A 13 11.83 -10.45 -3.68
N LEU A 14 12.51 -11.53 -4.09
CA LEU A 14 13.68 -12.05 -3.39
C LEU A 14 14.89 -11.10 -3.52
N HIS A 15 15.13 -10.57 -4.73
CA HIS A 15 16.22 -9.62 -4.98
C HIS A 15 16.03 -8.30 -4.20
N THR A 16 14.81 -7.81 -4.13
CA THR A 16 14.48 -6.57 -3.39
C THR A 16 14.33 -6.79 -1.88
N GLY A 17 14.42 -8.03 -1.40
CA GLY A 17 14.27 -8.35 0.01
C GLY A 17 12.84 -8.18 0.56
N ARG A 18 11.82 -8.16 -0.31
CA ARG A 18 10.42 -8.09 0.11
C ARG A 18 9.85 -9.40 0.60
N ILE A 19 10.44 -10.51 0.14
CA ILE A 19 10.13 -11.86 0.59
C ILE A 19 11.41 -12.63 0.87
N HIS A 20 11.31 -13.70 1.65
CA HIS A 20 12.38 -14.69 1.81
C HIS A 20 11.81 -16.12 1.92
N PRO A 21 12.65 -17.16 1.73
CA PRO A 21 12.22 -18.54 1.97
C PRO A 21 11.73 -18.76 3.39
N SER A 22 10.64 -19.51 3.55
CA SER A 22 9.95 -19.70 4.82
C SER A 22 10.02 -21.15 5.29
N LYS A 23 9.90 -21.34 6.61
CA LYS A 23 9.64 -22.61 7.28
C LYS A 23 8.32 -22.55 8.07
N SER A 24 7.43 -21.64 7.72
CA SER A 24 6.14 -21.45 8.39
C SER A 24 5.33 -22.75 8.43
N PRO A 25 4.66 -23.05 9.53
CA PRO A 25 3.75 -24.19 9.63
C PRO A 25 2.43 -23.96 8.87
N MET A 26 2.18 -22.77 8.37
CA MET A 26 0.99 -22.39 7.60
C MET A 26 1.35 -21.60 6.36
N ALA A 27 0.53 -21.68 5.34
CA ALA A 27 0.73 -20.92 4.10
C ALA A 27 -0.58 -20.66 3.39
N ALA A 28 -0.69 -19.48 2.78
CA ALA A 28 -1.74 -19.16 1.84
C ALA A 28 -1.43 -19.73 0.45
N PRO A 29 -2.40 -20.27 -0.27
CA PRO A 29 -2.22 -20.60 -1.68
C PRO A 29 -2.11 -19.33 -2.53
N VAL A 30 -1.55 -19.48 -3.73
CA VAL A 30 -1.49 -18.40 -4.72
C VAL A 30 -2.29 -18.76 -5.97
N PHE A 31 -2.78 -17.76 -6.66
CA PHE A 31 -3.43 -17.90 -7.96
C PHE A 31 -3.15 -16.67 -8.84
N PHE A 32 -3.42 -16.82 -10.14
CA PHE A 32 -3.25 -15.72 -11.07
C PHE A 32 -4.60 -15.10 -11.43
N ILE A 33 -4.63 -13.78 -11.47
CA ILE A 33 -5.73 -13.01 -12.06
C ILE A 33 -5.25 -12.32 -13.34
N LYS A 34 -6.14 -12.25 -14.31
CA LYS A 34 -5.89 -11.55 -15.56
C LYS A 34 -6.33 -10.09 -15.43
N LYS A 35 -5.40 -9.16 -15.62
CA LYS A 35 -5.70 -7.73 -15.66
C LYS A 35 -6.43 -7.34 -16.93
N LYS A 36 -6.98 -6.12 -16.96
CA LYS A 36 -7.69 -5.59 -18.14
C LYS A 36 -6.81 -5.49 -19.40
N ASP A 37 -5.52 -5.24 -19.21
CA ASP A 37 -4.50 -5.18 -20.27
C ASP A 37 -4.02 -6.56 -20.76
N GLY A 38 -4.54 -7.64 -20.16
CA GLY A 38 -4.20 -9.02 -20.48
C GLY A 38 -2.99 -9.58 -19.73
N SER A 39 -2.28 -8.79 -18.95
CA SER A 39 -1.20 -9.25 -18.08
C SER A 39 -1.74 -10.10 -16.93
N LEU A 40 -0.88 -10.94 -16.35
CA LEU A 40 -1.20 -11.74 -15.17
C LEU A 40 -0.67 -11.06 -13.92
N GLN A 41 -1.42 -11.17 -12.84
CA GLN A 41 -1.00 -10.75 -11.51
C GLN A 41 -1.09 -11.95 -10.57
N LEU A 42 0.01 -12.25 -9.89
CA LEU A 42 0.02 -13.23 -8.79
C LEU A 42 -0.70 -12.63 -7.59
N VAL A 43 -1.60 -13.40 -6.99
CA VAL A 43 -2.39 -13.00 -5.83
C VAL A 43 -2.28 -14.08 -4.77
N GLN A 44 -2.01 -13.69 -3.54
CA GLN A 44 -2.03 -14.57 -2.38
C GLN A 44 -3.46 -14.65 -1.83
N ASP A 45 -3.96 -15.87 -1.63
CA ASP A 45 -5.29 -16.07 -1.07
C ASP A 45 -5.27 -15.96 0.47
N TYR A 46 -5.32 -14.74 0.96
CA TYR A 46 -5.36 -14.46 2.39
C TYR A 46 -6.77 -14.48 2.99
N ARG A 47 -7.80 -15.01 2.31
CA ARG A 47 -9.17 -15.02 2.85
C ARG A 47 -9.28 -15.67 4.23
N VAL A 48 -8.59 -16.79 4.45
CA VAL A 48 -8.57 -17.49 5.75
C VAL A 48 -7.85 -16.64 6.80
N LEU A 49 -6.68 -16.09 6.47
CA LEU A 49 -5.93 -15.19 7.35
C LEU A 49 -6.78 -13.95 7.69
N ASN A 50 -7.36 -13.32 6.68
CA ASN A 50 -8.20 -12.13 6.83
C ASN A 50 -9.43 -12.38 7.71
N PHE A 51 -10.01 -13.57 7.66
CA PHE A 51 -11.12 -13.96 8.53
C PHE A 51 -10.69 -14.00 10.02
N MET A 52 -9.49 -14.49 10.30
CA MET A 52 -8.94 -14.61 11.67
C MET A 52 -8.31 -13.30 12.17
N THR A 53 -8.03 -12.36 11.28
CA THR A 53 -7.35 -11.11 11.62
C THR A 53 -8.31 -10.13 12.31
N VAL A 54 -7.90 -9.59 13.45
CA VAL A 54 -8.61 -8.48 14.09
C VAL A 54 -8.53 -7.26 13.19
N LYS A 55 -9.69 -6.77 12.74
CA LYS A 55 -9.77 -5.69 11.77
C LYS A 55 -9.40 -4.34 12.40
N ASN A 56 -8.45 -3.66 11.77
CA ASN A 56 -8.12 -2.29 12.08
C ASN A 56 -9.26 -1.38 11.57
N LYS A 57 -9.89 -0.64 12.48
CA LYS A 57 -11.01 0.27 12.19
C LYS A 57 -10.53 1.72 12.06
N TYR A 58 -9.31 1.94 11.59
CA TYR A 58 -8.85 3.30 11.35
C TYR A 58 -9.81 4.03 10.39
N PRO A 59 -10.31 5.22 10.75
CA PRO A 59 -11.29 5.92 9.93
C PRO A 59 -10.64 6.41 8.63
N LEU A 60 -11.20 6.00 7.50
CA LEU A 60 -10.90 6.61 6.21
C LEU A 60 -11.79 7.85 6.06
N LEU A 61 -11.24 8.91 5.48
CA LEU A 61 -11.98 10.13 5.17
C LEU A 61 -13.17 9.80 4.24
N LEU A 62 -14.32 10.35 4.57
CA LEU A 62 -15.46 10.27 3.65
C LEU A 62 -15.21 11.17 2.44
N ILE A 63 -15.60 10.71 1.25
CA ILE A 63 -15.44 11.48 0.01
C ILE A 63 -16.11 12.86 0.11
N SER A 64 -17.25 12.95 0.80
CA SER A 64 -17.94 14.22 1.05
C SER A 64 -17.12 15.20 1.88
N GLU A 65 -16.38 14.72 2.89
CA GLU A 65 -15.49 15.53 3.72
C GLU A 65 -14.28 16.02 2.90
N LEU A 66 -13.75 15.12 2.05
CA LEU A 66 -12.67 15.43 1.12
C LEU A 66 -13.06 16.59 0.19
N VAL A 67 -14.24 16.50 -0.44
CA VAL A 67 -14.76 17.55 -1.33
C VAL A 67 -14.94 18.88 -0.59
N LEU A 68 -15.35 18.86 0.67
CA LEU A 68 -15.47 20.07 1.48
C LEU A 68 -14.11 20.73 1.74
N GLN A 69 -13.06 19.96 1.95
CA GLN A 69 -11.71 20.49 2.16
C GLN A 69 -11.14 21.16 0.89
N LEU A 70 -11.52 20.68 -0.29
CA LEU A 70 -11.08 21.27 -1.58
C LEU A 70 -11.75 22.60 -1.92
N ARG A 71 -12.75 23.02 -1.13
CA ARG A 71 -13.53 24.22 -1.44
C ARG A 71 -12.68 25.49 -1.41
N GLY A 72 -12.68 26.21 -2.54
CA GLY A 72 -11.92 27.46 -2.70
C GLY A 72 -10.49 27.28 -3.17
N ALA A 73 -9.99 26.05 -3.30
CA ALA A 73 -8.72 25.78 -3.95
C ALA A 73 -8.82 26.02 -5.46
N LYS A 74 -7.70 26.44 -6.07
CA LYS A 74 -7.58 26.71 -7.50
C LYS A 74 -6.49 25.88 -8.18
N TYR A 75 -5.51 25.44 -7.39
CA TYR A 75 -4.36 24.67 -7.86
C TYR A 75 -4.40 23.30 -7.23
N PHE A 76 -4.19 22.27 -8.03
CA PHE A 76 -4.28 20.88 -7.61
C PHE A 76 -3.13 20.07 -8.18
N THR A 77 -2.50 19.24 -7.34
CA THR A 77 -1.54 18.24 -7.78
C THR A 77 -1.87 16.91 -7.12
N LYS A 78 -2.02 15.87 -7.93
CA LYS A 78 -2.14 14.50 -7.48
C LYS A 78 -0.78 13.83 -7.61
N LEU A 79 -0.31 13.21 -6.53
CA LEU A 79 0.84 12.31 -6.51
C LEU A 79 0.36 10.91 -6.15
N ASP A 80 0.97 9.91 -6.75
CA ASP A 80 0.70 8.51 -6.52
C ASP A 80 1.92 7.88 -5.83
N VAL A 81 1.71 7.21 -4.71
CA VAL A 81 2.81 6.60 -3.96
C VAL A 81 3.17 5.26 -4.59
N CYS A 82 4.34 5.19 -5.19
CA CYS A 82 4.81 3.95 -5.77
C CYS A 82 5.02 2.87 -4.70
N TRP A 83 4.57 1.64 -5.01
CA TRP A 83 4.74 0.47 -4.14
C TRP A 83 4.02 0.55 -2.79
N ASP A 84 3.08 1.44 -2.62
CA ASP A 84 2.12 1.63 -1.51
C ASP A 84 2.37 0.78 -0.26
N PHE A 85 1.67 -0.34 -0.17
CA PHE A 85 1.70 -1.25 0.98
C PHE A 85 3.05 -1.94 1.16
N ASN A 86 3.83 -2.13 0.09
CA ASN A 86 5.16 -2.73 0.16
C ASN A 86 6.19 -1.82 0.87
N ASN A 87 5.85 -0.57 1.15
CA ASN A 87 6.66 0.33 1.97
C ASN A 87 6.46 0.11 3.48
N VAL A 88 5.53 -0.74 3.88
CA VAL A 88 5.25 -1.03 5.28
C VAL A 88 5.70 -2.43 5.64
N HIS A 89 6.66 -2.52 6.58
CA HIS A 89 7.14 -3.81 7.07
C HIS A 89 6.10 -4.52 7.93
N ILE A 90 6.07 -5.85 7.80
CA ILE A 90 5.38 -6.72 8.74
C ILE A 90 6.12 -6.67 10.07
N LYS A 91 5.39 -6.76 11.16
CA LYS A 91 6.00 -6.77 12.49
C LYS A 91 6.98 -7.93 12.61
N PRO A 92 8.24 -7.66 13.03
CA PRO A 92 9.23 -8.70 13.21
C PRO A 92 8.73 -9.85 14.10
N GLY A 93 8.84 -11.09 13.60
CA GLY A 93 8.34 -12.29 14.26
C GLY A 93 6.90 -12.67 13.91
N ASP A 94 6.20 -11.89 13.10
CA ASP A 94 4.84 -12.17 12.61
C ASP A 94 4.83 -12.58 11.12
N GLU A 95 5.96 -12.56 10.41
CA GLU A 95 6.10 -12.80 8.98
C GLU A 95 5.61 -14.20 8.57
N TRP A 96 5.85 -15.18 9.42
CA TRP A 96 5.41 -16.57 9.20
C TRP A 96 3.88 -16.71 9.07
N LYS A 97 3.10 -15.78 9.66
CA LYS A 97 1.63 -15.80 9.60
C LYS A 97 1.10 -15.48 8.20
N VAL A 98 1.88 -14.79 7.41
CA VAL A 98 1.54 -14.35 6.05
C VAL A 98 2.29 -15.12 4.97
N ALA A 99 2.90 -16.25 5.34
CA ALA A 99 3.57 -17.10 4.38
C ALA A 99 2.62 -17.60 3.27
N PHE A 100 3.16 -17.74 2.07
CA PHE A 100 2.43 -18.25 0.91
C PHE A 100 3.22 -19.37 0.21
N GLN A 101 2.48 -20.29 -0.39
CA GLN A 101 3.04 -21.48 -1.03
C GLN A 101 2.90 -21.40 -2.54
N THR A 102 3.97 -21.75 -3.24
CA THR A 102 4.03 -21.87 -4.69
C THR A 102 4.61 -23.25 -5.06
N ASN A 103 4.61 -23.58 -6.35
CA ASN A 103 5.32 -24.78 -6.85
C ASN A 103 6.85 -24.63 -6.79
N ARG A 104 7.37 -23.44 -6.45
CA ARG A 104 8.81 -23.18 -6.24
C ARG A 104 9.22 -23.24 -4.78
N GLY A 105 8.27 -23.34 -3.85
CA GLY A 105 8.54 -23.40 -2.42
C GLY A 105 7.61 -22.54 -1.59
N LEU A 106 8.00 -22.39 -0.34
CA LEU A 106 7.32 -21.62 0.68
C LEU A 106 8.07 -20.32 0.93
N PHE A 107 7.38 -19.20 0.91
CA PHE A 107 7.94 -17.87 1.09
C PHE A 107 7.12 -17.09 2.11
N GLU A 108 7.77 -16.19 2.82
CA GLU A 108 7.09 -15.23 3.69
C GLU A 108 7.45 -13.79 3.34
N PRO A 109 6.44 -12.93 3.25
CA PRO A 109 6.63 -11.51 3.04
C PRO A 109 7.24 -10.82 4.25
N LEU A 110 8.16 -9.89 4.01
CA LEU A 110 8.69 -8.96 5.01
C LEU A 110 7.94 -7.63 5.01
N VAL A 111 7.15 -7.39 3.96
CA VAL A 111 6.37 -6.18 3.75
C VAL A 111 4.90 -6.53 3.54
N MET A 112 4.01 -5.57 3.74
CA MET A 112 2.59 -5.80 3.53
C MET A 112 2.28 -5.96 2.04
N PHE A 113 1.35 -6.88 1.74
CA PHE A 113 0.75 -7.06 0.42
C PHE A 113 -0.69 -6.53 0.41
N PHE A 114 -1.16 -6.19 -0.79
CA PHE A 114 -2.49 -5.60 -1.01
C PHE A 114 -3.65 -6.46 -0.47
N GLU A 115 -3.51 -7.78 -0.51
CA GLU A 115 -4.56 -8.73 -0.17
C GLU A 115 -4.83 -8.84 1.35
N MET A 116 -3.98 -8.24 2.19
CA MET A 116 -4.16 -8.28 3.65
C MET A 116 -5.22 -7.25 4.09
N THR A 117 -6.18 -7.70 4.90
CA THR A 117 -7.35 -6.88 5.29
C THR A 117 -6.99 -5.56 5.99
N ASN A 118 -5.86 -5.52 6.71
CA ASN A 118 -5.43 -4.34 7.46
C ASN A 118 -4.46 -3.43 6.70
N SER A 119 -4.01 -3.83 5.50
CA SER A 119 -3.03 -3.04 4.74
C SER A 119 -3.52 -1.61 4.44
N PRO A 120 -4.76 -1.39 3.97
CA PRO A 120 -5.24 -0.02 3.72
C PRO A 120 -5.26 0.84 4.98
N ALA A 121 -5.79 0.33 6.09
CA ALA A 121 -5.89 1.08 7.34
C ALA A 121 -4.51 1.39 7.96
N THR A 122 -3.58 0.45 7.89
CA THR A 122 -2.22 0.62 8.40
C THR A 122 -1.44 1.63 7.57
N PHE A 123 -1.53 1.53 6.25
CA PHE A 123 -0.89 2.47 5.33
C PHE A 123 -1.45 3.89 5.51
N GLN A 124 -2.77 4.05 5.57
CA GLN A 124 -3.41 5.34 5.83
C GLN A 124 -2.94 5.96 7.15
N THR A 125 -2.83 5.14 8.21
CA THR A 125 -2.33 5.60 9.52
C THR A 125 -0.88 6.09 9.40
N MET A 126 -0.03 5.35 8.70
CA MET A 126 1.37 5.73 8.47
C MET A 126 1.45 7.06 7.71
N MET A 127 0.76 7.18 6.59
CA MET A 127 0.75 8.39 5.77
C MET A 127 0.22 9.61 6.52
N ASN A 128 -0.85 9.46 7.29
CA ASN A 128 -1.40 10.55 8.11
C ASN A 128 -0.43 10.97 9.22
N ASN A 129 0.39 10.07 9.73
CA ASN A 129 1.43 10.41 10.71
C ASN A 129 2.62 11.13 10.07
N ILE A 130 3.06 10.68 8.90
CA ILE A 130 4.16 11.28 8.13
C ILE A 130 3.81 12.72 7.74
N PHE A 131 2.61 12.95 7.24
CA PHE A 131 2.15 14.23 6.72
C PHE A 131 1.27 15.02 7.70
N ARG A 132 1.30 14.68 8.99
CA ARG A 132 0.42 15.26 10.02
C ARG A 132 0.34 16.79 9.95
N ASP A 133 1.48 17.45 9.87
CA ASP A 133 1.56 18.91 9.92
C ASP A 133 0.97 19.54 8.65
N LEU A 134 1.31 19.00 7.49
CA LEU A 134 0.80 19.49 6.18
C LEU A 134 -0.71 19.24 6.03
N ILE A 135 -1.21 18.14 6.59
CA ILE A 135 -2.66 17.85 6.63
C ILE A 135 -3.36 18.84 7.58
N ALA A 136 -2.76 19.14 8.74
CA ALA A 136 -3.30 20.10 9.69
C ALA A 136 -3.32 21.53 9.13
N GLU A 137 -2.35 21.90 8.30
CA GLU A 137 -2.35 23.18 7.55
C GLU A 137 -3.47 23.27 6.50
N GLY A 138 -4.11 22.15 6.14
CA GLY A 138 -5.20 22.11 5.19
C GLY A 138 -4.76 22.34 3.73
N ILE A 139 -3.52 21.97 3.40
CA ILE A 139 -2.94 22.11 2.05
C ILE A 139 -2.85 20.80 1.29
N MET A 140 -3.08 19.69 1.98
CA MET A 140 -3.09 18.36 1.38
C MET A 140 -4.03 17.41 2.10
N VAL A 141 -4.41 16.37 1.40
CA VAL A 141 -5.05 15.17 1.96
C VAL A 141 -4.40 13.92 1.40
N VAL A 142 -4.45 12.86 2.17
CA VAL A 142 -4.03 11.52 1.73
C VAL A 142 -5.24 10.61 1.76
N TYR A 143 -5.45 9.88 0.68
CA TYR A 143 -6.43 8.82 0.61
C TYR A 143 -5.77 7.56 0.04
N LEU A 144 -5.37 6.67 0.91
CA LEU A 144 -4.56 5.48 0.57
C LEU A 144 -3.26 5.91 -0.16
N ASP A 145 -3.06 5.43 -1.37
CA ASP A 145 -1.94 5.67 -2.27
C ASP A 145 -1.96 7.05 -2.95
N ASP A 146 -3.11 7.73 -2.90
CA ASP A 146 -3.30 9.04 -3.51
C ASP A 146 -2.99 10.18 -2.53
N ILE A 147 -2.04 11.04 -2.87
CA ILE A 147 -1.78 12.33 -2.22
C ILE A 147 -2.34 13.42 -3.08
N LEU A 148 -3.27 14.21 -2.56
CA LEU A 148 -3.82 15.38 -3.23
C LEU A 148 -3.38 16.65 -2.51
N ILE A 149 -2.60 17.48 -3.21
CA ILE A 149 -2.17 18.81 -2.76
C ILE A 149 -3.09 19.83 -3.39
N PHE A 150 -3.58 20.79 -2.59
CA PHE A 150 -4.52 21.81 -3.06
C PHE A 150 -4.29 23.13 -2.36
N THR A 151 -4.27 24.23 -3.12
CA THR A 151 -3.99 25.57 -2.60
C THR A 151 -4.76 26.65 -3.37
N ARG A 152 -4.71 27.87 -2.87
CA ARG A 152 -5.42 29.01 -3.48
C ARG A 152 -4.56 29.78 -4.47
N THR A 153 -3.25 29.80 -4.28
CA THR A 153 -2.29 30.52 -5.12
C THR A 153 -1.22 29.59 -5.67
N GLU A 154 -0.60 29.97 -6.76
CA GLU A 154 0.48 29.21 -7.40
C GLU A 154 1.73 29.15 -6.51
N GLU A 155 2.04 30.25 -5.82
CA GLU A 155 3.20 30.32 -4.94
C GLU A 155 3.07 29.35 -3.75
N GLU A 156 1.89 29.34 -3.10
CA GLU A 156 1.57 28.36 -2.04
C GLU A 156 1.66 26.94 -2.58
N HIS A 157 1.20 26.71 -3.81
CA HIS A 157 1.20 25.39 -4.42
C HIS A 157 2.61 24.86 -4.67
N ALA A 158 3.48 25.68 -5.24
CA ALA A 158 4.87 25.33 -5.46
C ALA A 158 5.62 25.06 -4.15
N LYS A 159 5.31 25.81 -3.09
CA LYS A 159 5.87 25.56 -1.75
C LYS A 159 5.38 24.24 -1.17
N ALA A 160 4.06 24.00 -1.24
CA ALA A 160 3.43 22.78 -0.71
C ALA A 160 4.01 21.51 -1.41
N ILE A 161 4.14 21.53 -2.74
CA ILE A 161 4.74 20.42 -3.48
C ILE A 161 6.17 20.13 -3.00
N ARG A 162 6.99 21.18 -2.83
CA ARG A 162 8.37 20.99 -2.34
C ARG A 162 8.41 20.37 -0.94
N GLN A 163 7.53 20.81 -0.04
CA GLN A 163 7.43 20.28 1.31
C GLN A 163 7.03 18.78 1.29
N VAL A 164 6.04 18.41 0.48
CA VAL A 164 5.61 17.01 0.32
C VAL A 164 6.75 16.15 -0.25
N LEU A 165 7.44 16.63 -1.30
CA LEU A 165 8.57 15.89 -1.91
C LEU A 165 9.81 15.79 -1.01
N GLN A 166 9.96 16.64 -0.01
CA GLN A 166 11.04 16.53 0.98
C GLN A 166 10.77 15.47 2.05
N VAL A 167 9.51 15.12 2.24
CA VAL A 167 9.07 14.13 3.23
C VAL A 167 9.01 12.72 2.63
N LEU A 168 8.74 12.60 1.32
CA LEU A 168 8.79 11.35 0.55
C LEU A 168 10.22 10.90 0.27
#